data_26b93795ac10f6fa8d34ec5991b3eff0
#
_entry.id   26b93795ac10f6fa8d34ec5991b3eff0
#
_cell.length_a   1.000
_cell.length_b   1.000
_cell.length_c   1.000
_cell.angle_alpha   90.00
_cell.angle_beta   90.00
_cell.angle_gamma   90.00
#
_symmetry.space_group_name_H-M   'P 1'
#
loop_
_entity.id
_entity.type
_entity.pdbx_description
1 polymer ?
#
loop_
_entity_poly.entity_id
_entity_poly.type
_entity_poly.pdbx_seq_one_letter_code
_entity_poly.pdbx_strand_id
1 'polypeptide(L)'
;MNSKTLSNFHKFGKVGKITMTVLMVIAILAAAASCVATIFVSTLPKDALTVRVTNHAEFRINEKNFDSLWDILADGFSYAGDVSPEAMLSGGNNKIIPPEDQDFNMELSFFNQSFSSAKIHSEENTKVIEATSSPAEYRSANLVSVLIFATLFAASAAAALFMLKRLFAVLAKCESPFCEELVTKMRAFGFSLLPVALFATIGETLSTAFLSAGRDTGISIQWGVLIAFAVTMCLVTVFKYGIQLQKESDETL
;
A
#
# COMPACT_ATOMS: atom_id res chain seq x y z
N MET A 1 30.83 28.78 -12.28
CA MET A 1 30.31 27.99 -11.15
C MET A 1 31.44 27.77 -10.14
N ASN A 2 31.19 27.91 -8.83
CA ASN A 2 32.24 27.82 -7.82
C ASN A 2 32.76 26.37 -7.74
N SER A 3 34.10 26.15 -7.72
CA SER A 3 34.71 24.80 -7.75
C SER A 3 34.26 23.88 -6.61
N LYS A 4 33.91 24.44 -5.44
CA LYS A 4 33.33 23.70 -4.32
C LYS A 4 31.94 23.13 -4.60
N THR A 5 31.10 23.90 -5.32
CA THR A 5 29.72 23.48 -5.67
C THR A 5 29.75 22.32 -6.67
N LEU A 6 30.66 22.37 -7.64
CA LEU A 6 30.84 21.30 -8.62
C LEU A 6 31.33 20.00 -7.95
N SER A 7 32.30 20.10 -7.03
CA SER A 7 32.80 18.95 -6.26
C SER A 7 31.71 18.27 -5.44
N ASN A 8 30.84 19.05 -4.76
CA ASN A 8 29.72 18.52 -3.99
C ASN A 8 28.68 17.83 -4.89
N PHE A 9 28.42 18.36 -6.06
CA PHE A 9 27.50 17.80 -7.04
C PHE A 9 27.99 16.44 -7.56
N HIS A 10 29.26 16.31 -7.88
CA HIS A 10 29.86 15.05 -8.28
C HIS A 10 29.89 14.01 -7.15
N LYS A 11 30.13 14.42 -5.89
CA LYS A 11 30.07 13.53 -4.73
C LYS A 11 28.65 13.00 -4.54
N PHE A 12 27.64 13.87 -4.63
CA PHE A 12 26.23 13.46 -4.54
C PHE A 12 25.86 12.44 -5.62
N GLY A 13 26.29 12.66 -6.87
CA GLY A 13 26.10 11.72 -7.96
C GLY A 13 26.74 10.35 -7.70
N LYS A 14 27.96 10.32 -7.15
CA LYS A 14 28.65 9.07 -6.81
C LYS A 14 27.97 8.31 -5.68
N VAL A 15 27.60 8.99 -4.58
CA VAL A 15 26.88 8.39 -3.47
C VAL A 15 25.51 7.88 -3.92
N GLY A 16 24.75 8.69 -4.64
CA GLY A 16 23.45 8.27 -5.20
C GLY A 16 23.56 7.04 -6.08
N LYS A 17 24.57 6.97 -6.97
CA LYS A 17 24.82 5.78 -7.80
C LYS A 17 25.06 4.50 -6.97
N ILE A 18 25.84 4.59 -5.87
CA ILE A 18 26.12 3.44 -5.00
C ILE A 18 24.85 3.00 -4.29
N THR A 19 24.13 3.95 -3.66
CA THR A 19 22.88 3.68 -2.95
C THR A 19 21.84 3.03 -3.87
N MET A 20 21.64 3.58 -5.09
CA MET A 20 20.70 2.99 -6.05
C MET A 20 21.15 1.62 -6.55
N THR A 21 22.46 1.33 -6.57
CA THR A 21 22.95 -0.01 -6.92
C THR A 21 22.57 -1.02 -5.84
N VAL A 22 22.72 -0.67 -4.56
CA VAL A 22 22.35 -1.55 -3.43
C VAL A 22 20.84 -1.81 -3.44
N LEU A 23 20.04 -0.77 -3.56
CA LEU A 23 18.56 -0.91 -3.61
C LEU A 23 18.11 -1.72 -4.83
N MET A 24 18.74 -1.54 -5.98
CA MET A 24 18.44 -2.32 -7.18
C MET A 24 18.75 -3.82 -6.98
N VAL A 25 19.87 -4.16 -6.33
CA VAL A 25 20.19 -5.56 -6.02
C VAL A 25 19.15 -6.16 -5.09
N ILE A 26 18.72 -5.44 -4.06
CA ILE A 26 17.66 -5.87 -3.15
C ILE A 26 16.35 -6.11 -3.93
N ALA A 27 15.96 -5.19 -4.82
CA ALA A 27 14.76 -5.33 -5.63
C ALA A 27 14.82 -6.53 -6.59
N ILE A 28 15.99 -6.80 -7.20
CA ILE A 28 16.20 -7.98 -8.05
C ILE A 28 16.09 -9.28 -7.24
N LEU A 29 16.68 -9.32 -6.05
CA LEU A 29 16.58 -10.49 -5.16
C LEU A 29 15.13 -10.72 -4.72
N ALA A 30 14.39 -9.66 -4.40
CA ALA A 30 12.97 -9.73 -4.07
C ALA A 30 12.14 -10.26 -5.25
N ALA A 31 12.40 -9.78 -6.47
CA ALA A 31 11.73 -10.26 -7.68
C ALA A 31 12.04 -11.74 -7.93
N ALA A 32 13.29 -12.17 -7.78
CA ALA A 32 13.69 -13.56 -7.94
C ALA A 32 13.02 -14.47 -6.89
N ALA A 33 13.02 -14.06 -5.62
CA ALA A 33 12.36 -14.79 -4.54
C ALA A 33 10.86 -14.94 -4.78
N SER A 34 10.18 -13.84 -5.18
CA SER A 34 8.76 -13.85 -5.51
C SER A 34 8.46 -14.73 -6.73
N CYS A 35 9.32 -14.72 -7.76
CA CYS A 35 9.19 -15.58 -8.93
C CYS A 35 9.30 -17.08 -8.54
N VAL A 36 10.28 -17.44 -7.73
CA VAL A 36 10.45 -18.82 -7.22
C VAL A 36 9.23 -19.24 -6.40
N ALA A 37 8.72 -18.36 -5.52
CA ALA A 37 7.52 -18.62 -4.73
C ALA A 37 6.29 -18.81 -5.64
N THR A 38 6.15 -18.01 -6.70
CA THR A 38 5.06 -18.14 -7.68
C THR A 38 5.10 -19.50 -8.38
N ILE A 39 6.27 -19.91 -8.85
CA ILE A 39 6.47 -21.23 -9.51
C ILE A 39 6.14 -22.35 -8.52
N PHE A 40 6.67 -22.28 -7.29
CA PHE A 40 6.42 -23.30 -6.28
C PHE A 40 4.93 -23.44 -5.98
N VAL A 41 4.21 -22.33 -5.71
CA VAL A 41 2.78 -22.35 -5.40
C VAL A 41 1.96 -22.82 -6.61
N SER A 42 2.37 -22.48 -7.84
CA SER A 42 1.66 -22.90 -9.06
C SER A 42 1.78 -24.39 -9.37
N THR A 43 2.82 -25.07 -8.85
CA THR A 43 3.00 -26.52 -9.00
C THR A 43 2.18 -27.33 -7.98
N LEU A 44 1.65 -26.68 -6.94
CA LEU A 44 0.80 -27.35 -5.95
C LEU A 44 -0.59 -27.68 -6.53
N PRO A 45 -1.20 -28.80 -6.15
CA PRO A 45 -2.60 -29.07 -6.47
C PRO A 45 -3.49 -27.92 -6.00
N LYS A 46 -4.56 -27.61 -6.73
CA LYS A 46 -5.42 -26.44 -6.48
C LYS A 46 -6.02 -26.41 -5.06
N ASP A 47 -6.16 -27.57 -4.44
CA ASP A 47 -6.75 -27.75 -3.11
C ASP A 47 -5.68 -28.11 -2.05
N ALA A 48 -4.38 -28.15 -2.43
CA ALA A 48 -3.31 -28.49 -1.50
C ALA A 48 -3.05 -27.41 -0.43
N LEU A 49 -3.39 -26.16 -0.73
CA LEU A 49 -3.27 -25.06 0.20
C LEU A 49 -4.60 -24.31 0.26
N THR A 50 -5.29 -24.44 1.37
CA THR A 50 -6.43 -23.59 1.73
C THR A 50 -6.01 -22.72 2.88
N VAL A 51 -5.95 -21.41 2.66
CA VAL A 51 -5.67 -20.43 3.71
C VAL A 51 -7.00 -19.88 4.20
N ARG A 52 -7.26 -20.04 5.49
CA ARG A 52 -8.44 -19.44 6.15
C ARG A 52 -7.96 -18.21 6.90
N VAL A 53 -8.48 -17.06 6.52
CA VAL A 53 -8.18 -15.77 7.15
C VAL A 53 -9.40 -15.31 7.93
N THR A 54 -9.19 -15.01 9.20
CA THR A 54 -10.22 -14.44 10.09
C THR A 54 -9.61 -13.19 10.73
N ASN A 55 -10.27 -12.05 10.57
CA ASN A 55 -9.84 -10.80 11.17
C ASN A 55 -10.53 -10.64 12.54
N HIS A 56 -9.75 -10.21 13.53
CA HIS A 56 -10.24 -9.90 14.87
C HIS A 56 -9.97 -8.43 15.16
N ALA A 57 -10.95 -7.76 15.75
CA ALA A 57 -10.80 -6.41 16.27
C ALA A 57 -11.32 -6.40 17.72
N GLU A 58 -10.59 -5.72 18.59
CA GLU A 58 -10.93 -5.57 19.99
C GLU A 58 -11.11 -4.08 20.31
N PHE A 59 -12.29 -3.71 20.80
CA PHE A 59 -12.61 -2.35 21.21
C PHE A 59 -12.80 -2.34 22.72
N ARG A 60 -11.96 -1.58 23.42
CA ARG A 60 -12.03 -1.39 24.87
C ARG A 60 -12.68 -0.06 25.19
N ILE A 61 -13.84 -0.08 25.82
CA ILE A 61 -14.63 1.10 26.14
C ILE A 61 -14.81 1.17 27.65
N ASN A 62 -14.50 2.33 28.25
CA ASN A 62 -14.78 2.52 29.68
C ASN A 62 -16.27 2.40 29.94
N GLU A 63 -16.66 1.66 30.98
CA GLU A 63 -18.06 1.35 31.30
C GLU A 63 -18.93 2.60 31.42
N LYS A 64 -18.38 3.69 31.97
CA LYS A 64 -19.12 4.98 32.11
C LYS A 64 -19.53 5.63 30.76
N ASN A 65 -18.79 5.32 29.71
CA ASN A 65 -19.00 5.90 28.37
C ASN A 65 -19.63 4.88 27.40
N PHE A 66 -19.82 3.64 27.83
CA PHE A 66 -20.28 2.55 26.99
C PHE A 66 -21.64 2.86 26.38
N ASP A 67 -22.62 3.26 27.18
CA ASP A 67 -23.98 3.55 26.71
C ASP A 67 -24.03 4.64 25.65
N SER A 68 -23.27 5.73 25.85
CA SER A 68 -23.21 6.83 24.87
C SER A 68 -22.52 6.46 23.58
N LEU A 69 -21.44 5.66 23.64
CA LEU A 69 -20.74 5.15 22.47
C LEU A 69 -21.50 4.03 21.77
N TRP A 70 -22.18 3.18 22.55
CA TRP A 70 -23.04 2.14 22.00
C TRP A 70 -24.18 2.73 21.19
N ASP A 71 -24.75 3.85 21.62
CA ASP A 71 -25.78 4.57 20.87
C ASP A 71 -25.33 5.00 19.48
N ILE A 72 -24.09 5.48 19.38
CA ILE A 72 -23.50 5.91 18.11
C ILE A 72 -23.15 4.69 17.24
N LEU A 73 -22.65 3.64 17.87
CA LEU A 73 -22.26 2.41 17.17
C LEU A 73 -23.49 1.62 16.71
N ALA A 74 -24.52 1.53 17.55
CA ALA A 74 -25.75 0.77 17.25
C ALA A 74 -26.52 1.31 16.04
N ASP A 75 -26.46 2.60 15.76
CA ASP A 75 -27.04 3.20 14.56
C ASP A 75 -26.33 2.74 13.26
N GLY A 76 -25.10 2.26 13.36
CA GLY A 76 -24.32 1.69 12.26
C GLY A 76 -24.43 0.14 12.13
N PHE A 77 -25.12 -0.52 13.04
CA PHE A 77 -25.25 -1.98 13.06
C PHE A 77 -26.53 -2.45 12.36
N SER A 78 -26.39 -3.29 11.36
CA SER A 78 -27.51 -4.06 10.82
C SER A 78 -27.55 -5.42 11.55
N TYR A 79 -28.54 -5.60 12.41
CA TYR A 79 -28.75 -6.89 13.07
C TYR A 79 -29.30 -7.90 12.06
N ALA A 80 -28.52 -8.89 11.73
CA ALA A 80 -28.96 -10.05 10.96
C ALA A 80 -28.84 -11.31 11.82
N GLY A 81 -29.86 -11.62 12.64
CA GLY A 81 -29.86 -12.88 13.38
C GLY A 81 -30.94 -12.99 14.47
N ASP A 82 -31.29 -14.22 14.81
CA ASP A 82 -32.23 -14.62 15.85
C ASP A 82 -31.69 -14.26 17.27
N VAL A 83 -31.76 -12.99 17.64
CA VAL A 83 -31.64 -12.61 19.07
C VAL A 83 -33.04 -12.73 19.64
N SER A 84 -33.20 -13.57 20.67
CA SER A 84 -34.52 -13.74 21.31
C SER A 84 -35.04 -12.40 21.80
N PRO A 85 -36.34 -12.09 21.58
CA PRO A 85 -36.92 -10.80 21.98
C PRO A 85 -36.76 -10.43 23.46
N GLU A 86 -36.53 -11.42 24.32
CA GLU A 86 -36.37 -11.22 25.77
C GLU A 86 -35.01 -10.67 26.18
N ALA A 87 -33.95 -10.88 25.34
CA ALA A 87 -32.64 -10.28 25.55
C ALA A 87 -32.59 -8.79 25.09
N MET A 88 -33.60 -8.37 24.33
CA MET A 88 -33.67 -7.02 23.70
C MET A 88 -34.25 -5.91 24.60
N LEU A 89 -34.69 -6.21 25.83
CA LEU A 89 -35.52 -5.26 26.61
C LEU A 89 -34.84 -4.64 27.83
N SER A 90 -33.55 -4.79 28.02
CA SER A 90 -32.87 -4.35 29.26
C SER A 90 -32.33 -2.90 29.25
N GLY A 91 -32.54 -2.10 28.21
CA GLY A 91 -32.06 -0.70 28.14
C GLY A 91 -33.23 0.29 28.03
N GLY A 92 -33.33 1.27 28.91
CA GLY A 92 -34.28 2.39 28.78
C GLY A 92 -33.99 3.16 27.50
N ASN A 93 -34.95 3.33 26.61
CA ASN A 93 -34.96 3.96 25.28
C ASN A 93 -34.93 3.02 24.06
N ASN A 94 -35.53 1.83 24.11
CA ASN A 94 -35.60 0.92 22.97
C ASN A 94 -34.24 0.48 22.39
N LYS A 95 -33.18 0.47 23.19
CA LYS A 95 -31.84 0.10 22.74
C LYS A 95 -31.56 -1.38 22.97
N ILE A 96 -31.16 -2.04 21.91
CA ILE A 96 -30.80 -3.45 21.95
C ILE A 96 -29.33 -3.53 22.37
N ILE A 97 -29.07 -3.95 23.61
CA ILE A 97 -27.74 -4.29 24.08
C ILE A 97 -27.66 -5.84 24.05
N PRO A 98 -26.74 -6.40 23.27
CA PRO A 98 -26.56 -7.85 23.25
C PRO A 98 -26.18 -8.38 24.65
N PRO A 99 -26.58 -9.61 24.99
CA PRO A 99 -26.21 -10.21 26.27
C PRO A 99 -24.68 -10.38 26.35
N GLU A 100 -24.14 -10.16 27.55
CA GLU A 100 -22.72 -10.35 27.82
C GLU A 100 -22.33 -11.83 27.61
N ASP A 101 -21.10 -12.04 27.15
CA ASP A 101 -20.50 -13.38 26.94
C ASP A 101 -21.18 -14.25 25.87
N GLN A 102 -22.06 -13.68 25.07
CA GLN A 102 -22.68 -14.39 23.93
C GLN A 102 -22.21 -13.79 22.59
N ASP A 103 -21.98 -14.68 21.64
CA ASP A 103 -21.72 -14.27 20.27
C ASP A 103 -23.02 -13.81 19.62
N PHE A 104 -23.00 -12.63 19.01
CA PHE A 104 -24.12 -12.13 18.23
C PHE A 104 -23.66 -11.77 16.82
N ASN A 105 -24.54 -12.03 15.85
CA ASN A 105 -24.30 -11.68 14.47
C ASN A 105 -24.47 -10.19 14.28
N MET A 106 -23.46 -9.54 13.74
CA MET A 106 -23.48 -8.13 13.40
C MET A 106 -22.77 -7.89 12.06
N GLU A 107 -23.19 -6.89 11.36
CA GLU A 107 -22.49 -6.43 10.16
C GLU A 107 -21.90 -5.06 10.47
N LEU A 108 -20.60 -5.03 10.78
CA LEU A 108 -19.85 -3.82 11.08
C LEU A 108 -18.73 -3.68 10.06
N SER A 109 -18.69 -2.56 9.37
CA SER A 109 -17.57 -2.19 8.51
C SER A 109 -16.75 -1.09 9.15
N PHE A 110 -15.49 -1.37 9.46
CA PHE A 110 -14.58 -0.42 10.07
C PHE A 110 -13.20 -0.51 9.38
N PHE A 111 -12.63 0.63 8.98
CA PHE A 111 -11.35 0.70 8.25
C PHE A 111 -11.26 -0.29 7.08
N ASN A 112 -12.30 -0.34 6.24
CA ASN A 112 -12.35 -1.26 5.10
C ASN A 112 -12.37 -2.77 5.48
N GLN A 113 -12.70 -3.11 6.72
CA GLN A 113 -12.89 -4.48 7.16
C GLN A 113 -14.31 -4.70 7.63
N SER A 114 -14.91 -5.80 7.21
CA SER A 114 -16.26 -6.20 7.61
C SER A 114 -16.19 -7.31 8.67
N PHE A 115 -16.85 -7.09 9.78
CA PHE A 115 -17.00 -8.04 10.85
C PHE A 115 -18.44 -8.60 10.83
N SER A 116 -18.57 -9.90 11.05
CA SER A 116 -19.87 -10.60 10.95
C SER A 116 -20.39 -11.11 12.29
N SER A 117 -19.54 -11.20 13.30
CA SER A 117 -19.93 -11.56 14.65
C SER A 117 -19.18 -10.69 15.65
N ALA A 118 -19.81 -10.45 16.79
CA ALA A 118 -19.15 -9.84 17.93
C ALA A 118 -19.55 -10.49 19.23
N LYS A 119 -18.71 -10.31 20.24
CA LYS A 119 -18.93 -10.71 21.62
C LYS A 119 -18.63 -9.53 22.53
N ILE A 120 -19.50 -9.28 23.50
CA ILE A 120 -19.27 -8.24 24.52
C ILE A 120 -19.00 -8.95 25.84
N HIS A 121 -17.91 -8.56 26.49
CA HIS A 121 -17.64 -9.00 27.85
C HIS A 121 -17.15 -7.85 28.73
N SER A 122 -17.27 -7.97 30.03
CA SER A 122 -16.86 -6.95 30.99
C SER A 122 -15.55 -7.36 31.65
N GLU A 123 -14.57 -6.46 31.62
CA GLU A 123 -13.32 -6.58 32.35
C GLU A 123 -13.18 -5.40 33.33
N GLU A 124 -13.28 -5.68 34.63
CA GLU A 124 -13.23 -4.68 35.74
C GLU A 124 -14.15 -3.46 35.49
N ASN A 125 -13.64 -2.37 34.91
CA ASN A 125 -14.32 -1.09 34.59
C ASN A 125 -14.41 -0.81 33.10
N THR A 126 -14.20 -1.83 32.25
CA THR A 126 -14.11 -1.71 30.81
C THR A 126 -15.02 -2.74 30.15
N LYS A 127 -15.84 -2.30 29.19
CA LYS A 127 -16.54 -3.18 28.26
C LYS A 127 -15.66 -3.45 27.07
N VAL A 128 -15.44 -4.72 26.78
CA VAL A 128 -14.63 -5.17 25.64
C VAL A 128 -15.57 -5.75 24.60
N ILE A 129 -15.48 -5.21 23.39
CA ILE A 129 -16.20 -5.71 22.22
C ILE A 129 -15.18 -6.42 21.33
N GLU A 130 -15.26 -7.73 21.25
CA GLU A 130 -14.48 -8.53 20.31
C GLU A 130 -15.27 -8.74 19.04
N ALA A 131 -14.84 -8.17 17.93
CA ALA A 131 -15.46 -8.35 16.65
C ALA A 131 -14.65 -9.32 15.78
N THR A 132 -15.32 -10.26 15.15
CA THR A 132 -14.70 -11.29 14.31
C THR A 132 -15.32 -11.29 12.92
N SER A 133 -14.47 -11.33 11.87
CA SER A 133 -14.95 -11.46 10.50
C SER A 133 -15.34 -12.90 10.19
N SER A 134 -16.26 -13.08 9.23
CA SER A 134 -16.48 -14.40 8.66
C SER A 134 -15.17 -14.94 8.07
N PRO A 135 -14.83 -16.22 8.27
CA PRO A 135 -13.64 -16.81 7.73
C PRO A 135 -13.69 -16.77 6.19
N ALA A 136 -12.64 -16.22 5.60
CA ALA A 136 -12.43 -16.26 4.16
C ALA A 136 -11.53 -17.43 3.80
N GLU A 137 -11.96 -18.24 2.86
CA GLU A 137 -11.17 -19.34 2.35
C GLU A 137 -10.55 -18.96 1.00
N TYR A 138 -9.22 -18.99 0.96
CA TYR A 138 -8.46 -18.74 -0.24
C TYR A 138 -7.80 -20.02 -0.73
N ARG A 139 -7.96 -20.26 -2.02
CA ARG A 139 -7.29 -21.37 -2.70
C ARG A 139 -5.93 -20.92 -3.22
N SER A 140 -5.06 -21.87 -3.48
CA SER A 140 -3.71 -21.64 -4.06
C SER A 140 -3.73 -20.75 -5.30
N ALA A 141 -4.77 -20.83 -6.14
CA ALA A 141 -4.92 -20.00 -7.33
C ALA A 141 -4.96 -18.49 -7.05
N ASN A 142 -5.61 -18.05 -5.96
CA ASN A 142 -5.67 -16.65 -5.58
C ASN A 142 -4.32 -16.14 -5.11
N LEU A 143 -3.57 -16.98 -4.37
CA LEU A 143 -2.22 -16.66 -3.92
C LEU A 143 -1.25 -16.51 -5.10
N VAL A 144 -1.37 -17.36 -6.14
CA VAL A 144 -0.56 -17.24 -7.37
C VAL A 144 -0.75 -15.87 -8.02
N SER A 145 -1.99 -15.37 -8.10
CA SER A 145 -2.26 -14.05 -8.69
C SER A 145 -1.55 -12.93 -7.91
N VAL A 146 -1.64 -12.93 -6.58
CA VAL A 146 -0.94 -11.95 -5.72
C VAL A 146 0.57 -12.01 -5.94
N LEU A 147 1.16 -13.21 -5.98
CA LEU A 147 2.59 -13.41 -6.18
C LEU A 147 3.06 -12.98 -7.58
N ILE A 148 2.27 -13.17 -8.63
CA ILE A 148 2.57 -12.67 -9.99
C ILE A 148 2.68 -11.15 -9.96
N PHE A 149 1.70 -10.44 -9.40
CA PHE A 149 1.76 -8.98 -9.35
C PHE A 149 2.85 -8.46 -8.42
N ALA A 150 3.16 -9.15 -7.32
CA ALA A 150 4.31 -8.83 -6.48
C ALA A 150 5.64 -8.97 -7.26
N THR A 151 5.76 -9.99 -8.12
CA THR A 151 6.93 -10.18 -8.98
C THR A 151 7.04 -9.06 -10.02
N LEU A 152 5.94 -8.69 -10.68
CA LEU A 152 5.90 -7.61 -11.67
C LEU A 152 6.21 -6.25 -11.01
N PHE A 153 5.70 -5.99 -9.81
CA PHE A 153 6.02 -4.80 -9.03
C PHE A 153 7.52 -4.74 -8.71
N ALA A 154 8.09 -5.82 -8.16
CA ALA A 154 9.52 -5.86 -7.82
C ALA A 154 10.42 -5.71 -9.05
N ALA A 155 10.06 -6.31 -10.18
CA ALA A 155 10.77 -6.16 -11.45
C ALA A 155 10.70 -4.73 -11.98
N SER A 156 9.52 -4.10 -11.95
CA SER A 156 9.34 -2.71 -12.37
C SER A 156 10.09 -1.73 -11.47
N ALA A 157 10.09 -1.97 -10.16
CA ALA A 157 10.88 -1.20 -9.19
C ALA A 157 12.39 -1.33 -9.45
N ALA A 158 12.88 -2.53 -9.75
CA ALA A 158 14.28 -2.74 -10.13
C ALA A 158 14.65 -1.97 -11.42
N ALA A 159 13.75 -1.96 -12.42
CA ALA A 159 13.94 -1.19 -13.64
C ALA A 159 13.98 0.33 -13.37
N ALA A 160 13.08 0.85 -12.54
CA ALA A 160 13.07 2.25 -12.14
C ALA A 160 14.35 2.65 -11.37
N LEU A 161 14.82 1.81 -10.45
CA LEU A 161 16.08 1.99 -9.73
C LEU A 161 17.29 1.94 -10.68
N PHE A 162 17.25 1.10 -11.70
CA PHE A 162 18.28 1.07 -12.75
C PHE A 162 18.31 2.39 -13.55
N MET A 163 17.15 2.94 -13.92
CA MET A 163 17.09 4.23 -14.61
C MET A 163 17.57 5.37 -13.70
N LEU A 164 17.21 5.35 -12.43
CA LEU A 164 17.66 6.32 -11.44
C LEU A 164 19.18 6.22 -11.19
N LYS A 165 19.75 5.01 -11.14
CA LYS A 165 21.20 4.80 -11.10
C LYS A 165 21.91 5.42 -12.31
N ARG A 166 21.33 5.27 -13.52
CA ARG A 166 21.87 5.88 -14.73
C ARG A 166 21.82 7.41 -14.65
N LEU A 167 20.74 7.97 -14.10
CA LEU A 167 20.62 9.40 -13.86
C LEU A 167 21.74 9.91 -12.94
N PHE A 168 21.98 9.25 -11.80
CA PHE A 168 23.08 9.60 -10.89
C PHE A 168 24.47 9.42 -11.51
N ALA A 169 24.62 8.45 -12.41
CA ALA A 169 25.88 8.26 -13.13
C ALA A 169 26.20 9.41 -14.07
N VAL A 170 25.19 9.98 -14.75
CA VAL A 170 25.33 11.17 -15.59
C VAL A 170 25.59 12.39 -14.71
N LEU A 171 24.83 12.56 -13.63
CA LEU A 171 25.01 13.64 -12.65
C LEU A 171 26.44 13.70 -12.09
N ALA A 172 27.07 12.53 -11.88
CA ALA A 172 28.45 12.46 -11.40
C ALA A 172 29.50 12.88 -12.43
N LYS A 173 29.13 13.06 -13.70
CA LYS A 173 30.05 13.37 -14.81
C LYS A 173 29.78 14.72 -15.46
N CYS A 174 28.55 15.24 -15.36
CA CYS A 174 28.17 16.51 -15.98
C CYS A 174 28.93 17.70 -15.37
N GLU A 175 29.47 18.55 -16.22
CA GLU A 175 30.10 19.81 -15.83
C GLU A 175 29.08 20.92 -15.52
N SER A 176 27.87 20.78 -16.08
CA SER A 176 26.75 21.70 -15.87
C SER A 176 25.50 20.91 -15.50
N PRO A 177 24.63 21.44 -14.60
CA PRO A 177 23.34 20.84 -14.32
C PRO A 177 22.37 20.86 -15.53
N PHE A 178 22.65 21.72 -16.53
CA PHE A 178 21.85 21.87 -17.74
C PHE A 178 22.48 21.12 -18.93
N CYS A 179 22.61 19.79 -18.80
CA CYS A 179 23.07 18.96 -19.90
C CYS A 179 21.91 18.12 -20.49
N GLU A 180 21.87 17.99 -21.81
CA GLU A 180 20.81 17.27 -22.53
C GLU A 180 20.73 15.80 -22.13
N GLU A 181 21.88 15.19 -21.83
CA GLU A 181 21.93 13.81 -21.38
C GLU A 181 21.20 13.63 -20.05
N LEU A 182 21.35 14.57 -19.09
CA LEU A 182 20.67 14.53 -17.80
C LEU A 182 19.14 14.59 -17.99
N VAL A 183 18.65 15.51 -18.81
CA VAL A 183 17.22 15.65 -19.12
C VAL A 183 16.66 14.38 -19.74
N THR A 184 17.39 13.77 -20.66
CA THR A 184 16.99 12.51 -21.30
C THR A 184 16.89 11.37 -20.27
N LYS A 185 17.83 11.25 -19.33
CA LYS A 185 17.79 10.23 -18.27
C LYS A 185 16.70 10.51 -17.23
N MET A 186 16.47 11.78 -16.88
CA MET A 186 15.35 12.17 -16.01
C MET A 186 14.01 11.79 -16.63
N ARG A 187 13.82 12.06 -17.92
CA ARG A 187 12.60 11.66 -18.63
C ARG A 187 12.41 10.14 -18.63
N ALA A 188 13.46 9.37 -18.92
CA ALA A 188 13.41 7.91 -18.90
C ALA A 188 13.08 7.37 -17.51
N PHE A 189 13.66 7.94 -16.45
CA PHE A 189 13.32 7.61 -15.08
C PHE A 189 11.85 7.95 -14.77
N GLY A 190 11.37 9.14 -15.11
CA GLY A 190 9.97 9.51 -14.93
C GLY A 190 9.02 8.47 -15.53
N PHE A 191 9.20 8.12 -16.79
CA PHE A 191 8.35 7.11 -17.43
C PHE A 191 8.46 5.72 -16.79
N SER A 192 9.58 5.36 -16.19
CA SER A 192 9.74 4.09 -15.49
C SER A 192 8.93 4.00 -14.20
N LEU A 193 8.44 5.12 -13.65
CA LEU A 193 7.56 5.15 -12.49
C LEU A 193 6.11 4.71 -12.80
N LEU A 194 5.67 4.84 -14.06
CA LEU A 194 4.31 4.46 -14.44
C LEU A 194 4.02 2.97 -14.25
N PRO A 195 4.85 2.02 -14.74
CA PRO A 195 4.63 0.60 -14.45
C PRO A 195 4.76 0.28 -12.96
N VAL A 196 5.62 0.98 -12.20
CA VAL A 196 5.70 0.82 -10.74
C VAL A 196 4.36 1.19 -10.10
N ALA A 197 3.79 2.35 -10.45
CA ALA A 197 2.49 2.78 -9.94
C ALA A 197 1.38 1.78 -10.30
N LEU A 198 1.36 1.31 -11.55
CA LEU A 198 0.36 0.36 -12.03
C LEU A 198 0.40 -0.96 -11.26
N PHE A 199 1.57 -1.59 -11.20
CA PHE A 199 1.70 -2.90 -10.54
C PHE A 199 1.58 -2.80 -9.01
N ALA A 200 2.00 -1.69 -8.40
CA ALA A 200 1.77 -1.43 -6.99
C ALA A 200 0.26 -1.32 -6.68
N THR A 201 -0.48 -0.52 -7.47
CA THR A 201 -1.94 -0.35 -7.31
C THR A 201 -2.66 -1.69 -7.45
N ILE A 202 -2.38 -2.47 -8.51
CA ILE A 202 -3.03 -3.77 -8.71
C ILE A 202 -2.63 -4.75 -7.60
N GLY A 203 -1.35 -4.82 -7.26
CA GLY A 203 -0.84 -5.72 -6.23
C GLY A 203 -1.43 -5.43 -4.86
N GLU A 204 -1.56 -4.16 -4.48
CA GLU A 204 -2.19 -3.76 -3.21
C GLU A 204 -3.68 -4.05 -3.21
N THR A 205 -4.40 -3.71 -4.29
CA THR A 205 -5.82 -4.03 -4.43
C THR A 205 -6.08 -5.55 -4.31
N LEU A 206 -5.27 -6.38 -4.99
CA LEU A 206 -5.39 -7.84 -4.89
C LEU A 206 -5.02 -8.35 -3.49
N SER A 207 -4.00 -7.79 -2.86
CA SER A 207 -3.59 -8.16 -1.50
C SER A 207 -4.67 -7.79 -0.49
N THR A 208 -5.26 -6.61 -0.61
CA THR A 208 -6.36 -6.14 0.24
C THR A 208 -7.60 -7.01 0.03
N ALA A 209 -7.98 -7.28 -1.21
CA ALA A 209 -9.08 -8.20 -1.53
C ALA A 209 -8.81 -9.62 -0.99
N PHE A 210 -7.55 -10.07 -1.03
CA PHE A 210 -7.15 -11.35 -0.44
C PHE A 210 -7.29 -11.34 1.09
N LEU A 211 -6.85 -10.29 1.78
CA LEU A 211 -6.91 -10.20 3.25
C LEU A 211 -8.33 -9.90 3.77
N SER A 212 -9.13 -9.16 3.01
CA SER A 212 -10.51 -8.78 3.38
C SER A 212 -11.58 -9.79 2.96
N ALA A 213 -11.20 -10.95 2.44
CA ALA A 213 -12.14 -11.94 1.96
C ALA A 213 -12.97 -11.50 0.72
N GLY A 214 -12.42 -10.62 -0.10
CA GLY A 214 -13.13 -10.09 -1.27
C GLY A 214 -14.25 -9.11 -0.93
N ARG A 215 -14.40 -8.73 0.35
CA ARG A 215 -15.41 -7.76 0.81
C ARG A 215 -14.99 -6.32 0.54
N ASP A 216 -13.69 -6.06 0.57
CA ASP A 216 -13.13 -4.78 0.20
C ASP A 216 -12.53 -4.86 -1.21
N THR A 217 -13.23 -4.26 -2.15
CA THR A 217 -12.80 -4.13 -3.56
C THR A 217 -12.33 -2.71 -3.87
N GLY A 218 -12.00 -1.94 -2.85
CA GLY A 218 -11.50 -0.57 -3.01
C GLY A 218 -10.19 -0.55 -3.80
N ILE A 219 -10.11 0.31 -4.83
CA ILE A 219 -8.88 0.49 -5.59
C ILE A 219 -7.94 1.41 -4.79
N SER A 220 -6.83 0.85 -4.33
CA SER A 220 -5.79 1.61 -3.61
C SER A 220 -4.82 2.26 -4.59
N ILE A 221 -5.08 3.52 -4.96
CA ILE A 221 -4.22 4.25 -5.90
C ILE A 221 -2.94 4.71 -5.20
N GLN A 222 -1.79 4.43 -5.79
CA GLN A 222 -0.47 4.84 -5.30
C GLN A 222 -0.13 6.30 -5.64
N TRP A 223 -0.83 7.22 -4.98
CA TRP A 223 -0.70 8.66 -5.20
C TRP A 223 0.74 9.16 -5.08
N GLY A 224 1.52 8.62 -4.15
CA GLY A 224 2.93 9.01 -3.95
C GLY A 224 3.79 8.80 -5.19
N VAL A 225 3.63 7.68 -5.90
CA VAL A 225 4.38 7.37 -7.13
C VAL A 225 3.91 8.25 -8.29
N LEU A 226 2.61 8.51 -8.40
CA LEU A 226 2.05 9.40 -9.43
C LEU A 226 2.51 10.85 -9.24
N ILE A 227 2.55 11.34 -8.00
CA ILE A 227 3.10 12.67 -7.67
C ILE A 227 4.58 12.71 -8.00
N ALA A 228 5.36 11.68 -7.65
CA ALA A 228 6.78 11.62 -8.00
C ALA A 228 7.01 11.65 -9.52
N PHE A 229 6.16 10.95 -10.30
CA PHE A 229 6.17 11.06 -11.76
C PHE A 229 5.89 12.48 -12.24
N ALA A 230 4.82 13.11 -11.75
CA ALA A 230 4.44 14.46 -12.16
C ALA A 230 5.55 15.49 -11.82
N VAL A 231 6.11 15.44 -10.61
CA VAL A 231 7.23 16.30 -10.19
C VAL A 231 8.45 16.07 -11.09
N THR A 232 8.79 14.81 -11.38
CA THR A 232 9.92 14.50 -12.29
C THR A 232 9.70 15.08 -13.68
N MET A 233 8.48 14.99 -14.22
CA MET A 233 8.18 15.55 -15.55
C MET A 233 8.17 17.08 -15.56
N CYS A 234 7.72 17.73 -14.49
CA CYS A 234 7.86 19.19 -14.32
C CYS A 234 9.34 19.60 -14.31
N LEU A 235 10.18 18.89 -13.55
CA LEU A 235 11.62 19.16 -13.51
C LEU A 235 12.26 18.97 -14.91
N VAL A 236 11.90 17.93 -15.65
CA VAL A 236 12.36 17.72 -17.05
C VAL A 236 12.05 18.94 -17.90
N THR A 237 10.85 19.50 -17.77
CA THR A 237 10.44 20.69 -18.55
C THR A 237 11.26 21.93 -18.15
N VAL A 238 11.45 22.17 -16.85
CA VAL A 238 12.25 23.28 -16.35
C VAL A 238 13.71 23.19 -16.81
N PHE A 239 14.33 22.01 -16.70
CA PHE A 239 15.71 21.80 -17.15
C PHE A 239 15.85 21.95 -18.66
N LYS A 240 14.87 21.48 -19.44
CA LYS A 240 14.85 21.67 -20.91
C LYS A 240 14.82 23.16 -21.29
N TYR A 241 13.98 23.94 -20.60
CA TYR A 241 13.91 25.39 -20.79
C TYR A 241 15.23 26.07 -20.38
N GLY A 242 15.85 25.64 -19.28
CA GLY A 242 17.16 26.16 -18.85
C GLY A 242 18.28 25.90 -19.88
N ILE A 243 18.29 24.74 -20.55
CA ILE A 243 19.23 24.43 -21.64
C ILE A 243 19.02 25.38 -22.84
N GLN A 244 17.76 25.65 -23.18
CA GLN A 244 17.44 26.55 -24.28
C GLN A 244 17.95 27.98 -24.00
N LEU A 245 17.67 28.52 -22.81
CA LEU A 245 18.15 29.84 -22.38
C LEU A 245 19.69 29.92 -22.37
N GLN A 246 20.37 28.84 -21.94
CA GLN A 246 21.82 28.80 -21.97
C GLN A 246 22.36 28.87 -23.43
N LYS A 247 21.77 28.15 -24.38
CA LYS A 247 22.16 28.20 -25.80
C LYS A 247 21.94 29.58 -26.39
N GLU A 248 20.79 30.21 -26.13
CA GLU A 248 20.48 31.56 -26.59
C GLU A 248 21.48 32.59 -26.02
N SER A 249 21.90 32.45 -24.77
CA SER A 249 22.92 33.30 -24.15
C SER A 249 24.31 33.11 -24.76
N ASP A 250 24.68 31.87 -25.09
CA ASP A 250 25.99 31.54 -25.66
C ASP A 250 26.09 31.99 -27.16
N GLU A 251 24.95 32.09 -27.86
CA GLU A 251 24.86 32.59 -29.25
C GLU A 251 24.90 34.12 -29.36
N THR A 252 24.65 34.84 -28.23
CA THR A 252 24.61 36.30 -28.20
C THR A 252 25.92 36.95 -27.73
N LEU A 253 26.89 36.17 -27.32
CA LEU A 253 28.25 36.59 -26.92
C LEU A 253 29.26 36.31 -28.00
#